data_f9b1130affaaedbcf51fb8149566c038
#
_entry.id   f9b1130affaaedbcf51fb8149566c038
#
_cell.length_a   1.000
_cell.length_b   1.000
_cell.length_c   1.000
_cell.angle_alpha   90.00
_cell.angle_beta   90.00
_cell.angle_gamma   90.00
#
_symmetry.space_group_name_H-M   'P 1'
#
loop_
_entity.id
_entity.type
_entity.pdbx_description
1 polymer ?
#
loop_
_entity_poly.entity_id
_entity_poly.type
_entity_poly.pdbx_seq_one_letter_code
_entity_poly.pdbx_strand_id
1 'polypeptide(L)'
;DQTLNNQQLEDNINLSPEDQFQAAFDLIRGKKYEDAKLALSNFIINNSENQLSGSAHYWLGELFVLEKNYMEAVLIFAEGYEKYSKSIKAPEMLYKLSEALIKMEKKSEACKTLTKLTKDFPKHKITKKAENKILEISCDISVE
;
A
#
# COMPACT_ATOMS: atom_id res chain seq x y z
N ASP A 1 1.29 21.45 -17.11
CA ASP A 1 2.02 21.06 -15.93
C ASP A 1 1.15 20.17 -15.05
N GLN A 2 1.69 19.04 -14.63
CA GLN A 2 0.96 18.02 -13.86
C GLN A 2 1.21 18.10 -12.35
N THR A 3 2.14 18.94 -11.91
CA THR A 3 2.46 19.04 -10.48
C THR A 3 1.56 20.03 -9.76
N LEU A 4 1.19 19.69 -8.51
CA LEU A 4 0.43 20.60 -7.66
C LEU A 4 1.31 21.77 -7.25
N ASN A 5 0.74 22.97 -7.26
CA ASN A 5 1.46 24.13 -6.75
C ASN A 5 1.28 24.25 -5.23
N ASN A 6 2.03 25.17 -4.62
CA ASN A 6 2.00 25.35 -3.17
C ASN A 6 0.61 25.72 -2.65
N GLN A 7 -0.14 26.51 -3.39
CA GLN A 7 -1.48 26.93 -2.96
C GLN A 7 -2.43 25.72 -2.92
N GLN A 8 -2.35 24.85 -3.92
CA GLN A 8 -3.19 23.65 -3.95
C GLN A 8 -2.86 22.72 -2.78
N LEU A 9 -1.59 22.62 -2.41
CA LEU A 9 -1.18 21.81 -1.26
C LEU A 9 -1.72 22.40 0.05
N GLU A 10 -1.65 23.72 0.21
CA GLU A 10 -2.18 24.41 1.38
C GLU A 10 -3.69 24.26 1.46
N ASP A 11 -4.39 24.39 0.34
CA ASP A 11 -5.83 24.20 0.30
C ASP A 11 -6.23 22.80 0.71
N ASN A 12 -5.47 21.79 0.24
CA ASN A 12 -5.72 20.39 0.60
C ASN A 12 -5.54 20.15 2.09
N ILE A 13 -4.53 20.77 2.72
CA ILE A 13 -4.28 20.61 4.15
C ILE A 13 -5.46 21.15 4.98
N ASN A 14 -6.16 22.16 4.48
CA ASN A 14 -7.30 22.77 5.17
C ASN A 14 -8.60 21.96 5.03
N LEU A 15 -8.60 20.91 4.19
CA LEU A 15 -9.75 20.02 4.06
C LEU A 15 -9.76 18.99 5.20
N SER A 16 -10.92 18.36 5.41
CA SER A 16 -10.99 17.21 6.31
C SER A 16 -10.09 16.08 5.79
N PRO A 17 -9.61 15.17 6.65
CA PRO A 17 -8.84 14.02 6.17
C PRO A 17 -9.57 13.23 5.09
N GLU A 18 -10.88 13.04 5.25
CA GLU A 18 -11.68 12.32 4.26
C GLU A 18 -11.68 13.02 2.90
N ASP A 19 -11.82 14.34 2.89
CA ASP A 19 -11.82 15.12 1.66
C ASP A 19 -10.43 15.19 1.03
N GLN A 20 -9.37 15.28 1.87
CA GLN A 20 -8.00 15.22 1.36
C GLN A 20 -7.73 13.89 0.67
N PHE A 21 -8.17 12.79 1.30
CA PHE A 21 -7.98 11.46 0.74
C PHE A 21 -8.76 11.32 -0.57
N GLN A 22 -10.00 11.81 -0.60
CA GLN A 22 -10.82 11.76 -1.81
C GLN A 22 -10.17 12.56 -2.95
N ALA A 23 -9.60 13.72 -2.65
CA ALA A 23 -8.90 14.54 -3.66
C ALA A 23 -7.70 13.77 -4.25
N ALA A 24 -6.93 13.08 -3.40
CA ALA A 24 -5.82 12.26 -3.87
C ALA A 24 -6.31 11.11 -4.75
N PHE A 25 -7.40 10.47 -4.34
CA PHE A 25 -7.99 9.36 -5.10
C PHE A 25 -8.51 9.82 -6.46
N ASP A 26 -9.10 11.01 -6.51
CA ASP A 26 -9.58 11.60 -7.76
C ASP A 26 -8.42 11.83 -8.74
N LEU A 27 -7.24 12.20 -8.24
CA LEU A 27 -6.04 12.33 -9.07
C LEU A 27 -5.64 10.98 -9.66
N ILE A 28 -5.75 9.90 -8.89
CA ILE A 28 -5.47 8.55 -9.40
C ILE A 28 -6.44 8.22 -10.53
N ARG A 29 -7.74 8.46 -10.31
CA ARG A 29 -8.75 8.17 -11.33
C ARG A 29 -8.55 9.00 -12.59
N GLY A 30 -8.04 10.22 -12.44
CA GLY A 30 -7.69 11.09 -13.56
C GLY A 30 -6.35 10.77 -14.21
N LYS A 31 -5.68 9.71 -13.74
CA LYS A 31 -4.35 9.29 -14.22
C LYS A 31 -3.27 10.34 -14.04
N LYS A 32 -3.46 11.24 -13.08
CA LYS A 32 -2.47 12.27 -12.73
C LYS A 32 -1.57 11.69 -11.62
N TYR A 33 -0.75 10.71 -11.99
CA TYR A 33 -0.04 9.87 -11.03
C TYR A 33 1.02 10.62 -10.22
N GLU A 34 1.74 11.57 -10.83
CA GLU A 34 2.73 12.35 -10.09
C GLU A 34 2.07 13.23 -9.03
N ASP A 35 0.97 13.89 -9.41
CA ASP A 35 0.20 14.69 -8.45
C ASP A 35 -0.42 13.81 -7.38
N ALA A 36 -0.90 12.63 -7.75
CA ALA A 36 -1.48 11.68 -6.79
C ALA A 36 -0.45 11.22 -5.76
N LYS A 37 0.77 10.89 -6.20
CA LYS A 37 1.83 10.48 -5.27
C LYS A 37 2.14 11.60 -4.28
N LEU A 38 2.22 12.83 -4.77
CA LEU A 38 2.48 13.98 -3.91
C LEU A 38 1.33 14.18 -2.90
N ALA A 39 0.09 14.12 -3.38
CA ALA A 39 -1.08 14.28 -2.51
C ALA A 39 -1.15 13.19 -1.44
N LEU A 40 -0.89 11.93 -1.81
CA LEU A 40 -0.89 10.83 -0.85
C LEU A 40 0.24 10.97 0.17
N SER A 41 1.44 11.37 -0.28
CA SER A 41 2.57 11.57 0.62
C SER A 41 2.27 12.68 1.63
N ASN A 42 1.69 13.79 1.17
CA ASN A 42 1.30 14.87 2.07
C ASN A 42 0.18 14.45 3.03
N PHE A 43 -0.77 13.65 2.53
CA PHE A 43 -1.82 13.12 3.39
C PHE A 43 -1.24 12.31 4.55
N ILE A 44 -0.30 11.42 4.25
CA ILE A 44 0.33 10.56 5.26
C ILE A 44 1.06 11.41 6.31
N ILE A 45 1.79 12.43 5.86
CA ILE A 45 2.54 13.31 6.77
C ILE A 45 1.58 14.08 7.68
N ASN A 46 0.52 14.61 7.11
CA ASN A 46 -0.40 15.50 7.84
C ASN A 46 -1.45 14.75 8.66
N ASN A 47 -1.67 13.48 8.41
CA ASN A 47 -2.72 12.68 9.05
C ASN A 47 -2.18 11.36 9.59
N SER A 48 -1.00 11.40 10.21
CA SER A 48 -0.32 10.18 10.68
C SER A 48 -1.12 9.40 11.71
N GLU A 49 -2.01 10.06 12.45
CA GLU A 49 -2.85 9.40 13.46
C GLU A 49 -4.15 8.85 12.88
N ASN A 50 -4.43 9.08 11.61
CA ASN A 50 -5.70 8.67 10.99
C ASN A 50 -5.51 7.33 10.27
N GLN A 51 -6.43 6.39 10.49
CA GLN A 51 -6.36 5.07 9.85
C GLN A 51 -6.46 5.13 8.32
N LEU A 52 -6.99 6.20 7.75
CA LEU A 52 -6.97 6.41 6.30
C LEU A 52 -5.54 6.51 5.76
N SER A 53 -4.56 6.81 6.62
CA SER A 53 -3.15 6.78 6.19
C SER A 53 -2.69 5.37 5.82
N GLY A 54 -3.33 4.34 6.37
CA GLY A 54 -3.12 2.97 5.90
C GLY A 54 -3.56 2.80 4.46
N SER A 55 -4.77 3.27 4.14
CA SER A 55 -5.26 3.24 2.75
C SER A 55 -4.39 4.10 1.84
N ALA A 56 -3.90 5.23 2.34
CA ALA A 56 -3.01 6.09 1.56
C ALA A 56 -1.69 5.38 1.23
N HIS A 57 -1.15 4.61 2.18
CA HIS A 57 0.03 3.78 1.91
C HIS A 57 -0.26 2.74 0.84
N TYR A 58 -1.42 2.10 0.93
CA TYR A 58 -1.80 1.10 -0.07
C TYR A 58 -1.80 1.71 -1.48
N TRP A 59 -2.46 2.85 -1.66
CA TRP A 59 -2.54 3.47 -2.98
C TRP A 59 -1.21 4.03 -3.44
N LEU A 60 -0.43 4.61 -2.52
CA LEU A 60 0.91 5.10 -2.86
C LEU A 60 1.81 3.95 -3.32
N GLY A 61 1.77 2.83 -2.59
CA GLY A 61 2.51 1.63 -3.00
C GLY A 61 2.10 1.14 -4.38
N GLU A 62 0.79 1.14 -4.66
CA GLU A 62 0.27 0.74 -5.98
C GLU A 62 0.80 1.65 -7.10
N LEU A 63 0.93 2.95 -6.84
CA LEU A 63 1.48 3.88 -7.83
C LEU A 63 2.95 3.57 -8.12
N PHE A 64 3.72 3.22 -7.09
CA PHE A 64 5.11 2.79 -7.30
C PHE A 64 5.18 1.46 -8.06
N VAL A 65 4.27 0.53 -7.80
CA VAL A 65 4.20 -0.73 -8.57
C VAL A 65 3.91 -0.43 -10.04
N LEU A 66 3.01 0.51 -10.30
CA LEU A 66 2.66 0.90 -11.66
C LEU A 66 3.88 1.40 -12.42
N GLU A 67 4.79 2.07 -11.73
CA GLU A 67 6.06 2.56 -12.29
C GLU A 67 7.16 1.50 -12.28
N LYS A 68 6.86 0.31 -11.81
CA LYS A 68 7.83 -0.78 -11.64
C LYS A 68 8.94 -0.43 -10.64
N ASN A 69 8.66 0.53 -9.75
CA ASN A 69 9.58 0.87 -8.68
C ASN A 69 9.25 0.00 -7.46
N TYR A 70 9.65 -1.26 -7.55
CA TYR A 70 9.27 -2.26 -6.56
C TYR A 70 9.94 -2.02 -5.20
N MET A 71 11.15 -1.48 -5.19
CA MET A 71 11.83 -1.17 -3.93
C MET A 71 11.04 -0.17 -3.10
N GLU A 72 10.61 0.93 -3.72
CA GLU A 72 9.79 1.92 -3.01
C GLU A 72 8.43 1.34 -2.60
N ALA A 73 7.84 0.53 -3.48
CA ALA A 73 6.57 -0.12 -3.16
C ALA A 73 6.70 -1.00 -1.92
N VAL A 74 7.76 -1.80 -1.83
CA VAL A 74 8.02 -2.65 -0.66
C VAL A 74 8.10 -1.80 0.61
N LEU A 75 8.86 -0.71 0.57
CA LEU A 75 9.02 0.15 1.75
C LEU A 75 7.69 0.76 2.17
N ILE A 76 6.90 1.24 1.22
CA ILE A 76 5.62 1.89 1.51
C ILE A 76 4.59 0.89 2.04
N PHE A 77 4.47 -0.27 1.42
CA PHE A 77 3.54 -1.30 1.90
C PHE A 77 3.93 -1.80 3.29
N ALA A 78 5.22 -2.04 3.52
CA ALA A 78 5.69 -2.53 4.81
C ALA A 78 5.43 -1.49 5.92
N GLU A 79 5.74 -0.23 5.65
CA GLU A 79 5.49 0.85 6.62
C GLU A 79 3.99 0.98 6.90
N GLY A 80 3.17 0.93 5.85
CA GLY A 80 1.72 1.04 6.00
C GLY A 80 1.15 -0.08 6.83
N TYR A 81 1.57 -1.30 6.59
CA TYR A 81 1.11 -2.42 7.38
C TYR A 81 1.57 -2.30 8.84
N GLU A 82 2.82 -1.94 9.06
CA GLU A 82 3.38 -1.85 10.40
C GLU A 82 2.67 -0.79 11.24
N LYS A 83 2.43 0.38 10.68
CA LYS A 83 1.81 1.49 11.40
C LYS A 83 0.28 1.41 11.46
N TYR A 84 -0.34 0.82 10.45
CA TYR A 84 -1.80 0.82 10.29
C TYR A 84 -2.34 -0.59 10.09
N SER A 85 -1.91 -1.51 10.96
CA SER A 85 -2.31 -2.93 10.86
C SER A 85 -3.81 -3.14 11.03
N LYS A 86 -4.53 -2.14 11.54
CA LYS A 86 -5.99 -2.20 11.69
C LYS A 86 -6.72 -1.49 10.54
N SER A 87 -5.98 -0.98 9.57
CA SER A 87 -6.58 -0.37 8.39
C SER A 87 -7.39 -1.41 7.61
N ILE A 88 -8.44 -0.94 6.96
CA ILE A 88 -9.24 -1.81 6.07
C ILE A 88 -8.39 -2.38 4.94
N LYS A 89 -7.29 -1.73 4.58
CA LYS A 89 -6.38 -2.19 3.52
C LYS A 89 -5.22 -3.04 4.02
N ALA A 90 -5.15 -3.33 5.32
CA ALA A 90 -4.01 -4.06 5.86
C ALA A 90 -3.77 -5.42 5.20
N PRO A 91 -4.80 -6.27 5.00
CA PRO A 91 -4.55 -7.57 4.33
C PRO A 91 -4.07 -7.39 2.89
N GLU A 92 -4.67 -6.45 2.14
CA GLU A 92 -4.24 -6.19 0.76
C GLU A 92 -2.81 -5.65 0.71
N MET A 93 -2.40 -4.84 1.70
CA MET A 93 -1.02 -4.36 1.77
C MET A 93 -0.04 -5.51 1.92
N LEU A 94 -0.36 -6.49 2.75
CA LEU A 94 0.51 -7.67 2.89
C LEU A 94 0.60 -8.44 1.58
N TYR A 95 -0.52 -8.61 0.89
CA TYR A 95 -0.51 -9.33 -0.37
C TYR A 95 0.32 -8.59 -1.42
N LYS A 96 0.11 -7.28 -1.56
CA LYS A 96 0.85 -6.45 -2.52
C LYS A 96 2.34 -6.39 -2.17
N LEU A 97 2.66 -6.36 -0.89
CA LEU A 97 4.05 -6.44 -0.42
C LEU A 97 4.69 -7.74 -0.92
N SER A 98 3.99 -8.86 -0.77
CA SER A 98 4.53 -10.14 -1.23
C SER A 98 4.75 -10.14 -2.74
N GLU A 99 3.83 -9.57 -3.51
CA GLU A 99 3.98 -9.50 -4.97
C GLU A 99 5.20 -8.66 -5.37
N ALA A 100 5.40 -7.52 -4.71
CA ALA A 100 6.56 -6.67 -4.99
C ALA A 100 7.87 -7.38 -4.62
N LEU A 101 7.87 -8.10 -3.50
CA LEU A 101 9.04 -8.89 -3.09
C LEU A 101 9.37 -9.99 -4.11
N ILE A 102 8.34 -10.64 -4.67
CA ILE A 102 8.53 -11.65 -5.71
C ILE A 102 9.17 -10.99 -6.94
N LYS A 103 8.71 -9.81 -7.33
CA LYS A 103 9.28 -9.07 -8.46
C LYS A 103 10.75 -8.72 -8.23
N MET A 104 11.16 -8.57 -6.98
CA MET A 104 12.55 -8.30 -6.61
C MET A 104 13.35 -9.58 -6.35
N GLU A 105 12.77 -10.73 -6.66
CA GLU A 105 13.38 -12.04 -6.46
C GLU A 105 13.73 -12.31 -5.01
N LYS A 106 12.91 -11.79 -4.09
CA LYS A 106 13.05 -11.99 -2.64
C LYS A 106 12.02 -12.99 -2.16
N LYS A 107 12.14 -14.23 -2.64
CA LYS A 107 11.16 -15.28 -2.38
C LYS A 107 10.98 -15.57 -0.88
N SER A 108 12.08 -15.64 -0.13
CA SER A 108 12.01 -15.95 1.30
C SER A 108 11.16 -14.93 2.06
N GLU A 109 11.41 -13.64 1.80
CA GLU A 109 10.64 -12.58 2.43
C GLU A 109 9.18 -12.58 1.96
N ALA A 110 8.96 -12.89 0.68
CA ALA A 110 7.59 -13.00 0.15
C ALA A 110 6.82 -14.12 0.85
N CYS A 111 7.45 -15.27 1.05
CA CYS A 111 6.82 -16.39 1.74
C CYS A 111 6.46 -16.04 3.18
N LYS A 112 7.36 -15.36 3.89
CA LYS A 112 7.08 -14.91 5.27
C LYS A 112 5.89 -13.95 5.30
N THR A 113 5.83 -13.05 4.34
CA THR A 113 4.74 -12.07 4.26
C THR A 113 3.40 -12.75 3.98
N LEU A 114 3.39 -13.70 3.05
CA LEU A 114 2.17 -14.44 2.72
C LEU A 114 1.69 -15.29 3.91
N THR A 115 2.62 -15.93 4.60
CA THR A 115 2.29 -16.71 5.80
C THR A 115 1.70 -15.81 6.88
N LYS A 116 2.29 -14.63 7.07
CA LYS A 116 1.76 -13.65 8.03
C LYS A 116 0.33 -13.25 7.66
N LEU A 117 0.05 -13.03 6.38
CA LEU A 117 -1.28 -12.68 5.92
C LEU A 117 -2.29 -13.78 6.27
N THR A 118 -1.98 -15.04 5.97
CA THR A 118 -2.88 -16.14 6.25
C THR A 118 -3.10 -16.34 7.74
N LYS A 119 -2.10 -16.03 8.55
CA LYS A 119 -2.16 -16.18 10.00
C LYS A 119 -2.96 -15.04 10.65
N ASP A 120 -2.69 -13.80 10.25
CA ASP A 120 -3.30 -12.63 10.87
C ASP A 120 -4.71 -12.36 10.34
N PHE A 121 -5.00 -12.77 9.11
CA PHE A 121 -6.28 -12.50 8.45
C PHE A 121 -6.89 -13.77 7.85
N PRO A 122 -7.11 -14.81 8.67
CA PRO A 122 -7.51 -16.12 8.13
C PRO A 122 -8.85 -16.12 7.40
N LYS A 123 -9.71 -15.13 7.66
CA LYS A 123 -11.06 -15.10 7.09
C LYS A 123 -11.24 -14.02 6.03
N HIS A 124 -10.17 -13.28 5.70
CA HIS A 124 -10.28 -12.23 4.69
C HIS A 124 -10.33 -12.86 3.30
N LYS A 125 -11.07 -12.21 2.39
CA LYS A 125 -11.23 -12.72 1.01
C LYS A 125 -9.90 -12.85 0.27
N ILE A 126 -8.90 -12.02 0.59
CA ILE A 126 -7.59 -12.07 -0.07
C ILE A 126 -6.75 -13.29 0.39
N THR A 127 -7.13 -13.90 1.50
CA THR A 127 -6.35 -14.99 2.11
C THR A 127 -6.26 -16.20 1.19
N LYS A 128 -7.35 -16.53 0.48
CA LYS A 128 -7.33 -17.63 -0.48
C LYS A 128 -6.29 -17.40 -1.57
N LYS A 129 -6.21 -16.15 -2.04
CA LYS A 129 -5.23 -15.77 -3.06
C LYS A 129 -3.81 -15.91 -2.51
N ALA A 130 -3.61 -15.56 -1.24
CA ALA A 130 -2.31 -15.73 -0.59
C ALA A 130 -1.94 -17.20 -0.44
N GLU A 131 -2.88 -18.05 -0.04
CA GLU A 131 -2.65 -19.50 0.05
C GLU A 131 -2.23 -20.08 -1.30
N ASN A 132 -2.93 -19.68 -2.36
CA ASN A 132 -2.59 -20.12 -3.71
C ASN A 132 -1.19 -19.65 -4.12
N LYS A 133 -0.82 -18.42 -3.75
CA LYS A 133 0.50 -17.90 -4.08
C LYS A 133 1.61 -18.65 -3.33
N ILE A 134 1.37 -19.02 -2.07
CA ILE A 134 2.30 -19.84 -1.29
C ILE A 134 2.62 -21.13 -2.03
N LEU A 135 1.60 -21.81 -2.56
CA LEU A 135 1.78 -23.04 -3.33
C LEU A 135 2.48 -22.76 -4.64
N GLU A 136 2.05 -21.72 -5.34
CA GLU A 136 2.58 -21.35 -6.66
C GLU A 136 4.07 -21.11 -6.64
N ILE A 137 4.58 -20.39 -5.64
CA ILE A 137 6.00 -20.06 -5.54
C ILE A 137 6.78 -21.06 -4.70
N SER A 138 6.13 -22.14 -4.29
CA SER A 138 6.76 -23.25 -3.55
C SER A 138 7.39 -22.79 -2.25
N CYS A 139 6.63 -22.08 -1.42
CA CYS A 139 7.10 -21.70 -0.10
C CYS A 139 7.28 -22.95 0.77
N ASP A 140 8.35 -22.95 1.59
CA ASP A 140 8.57 -24.00 2.57
C ASP A 140 7.79 -23.66 3.82
N ILE A 141 6.63 -24.30 3.99
CA ILE A 141 5.74 -24.08 5.12
C ILE A 141 5.95 -25.11 6.23
N SER A 142 6.87 -26.05 6.03
CA SER A 142 7.10 -27.13 7.00
C SER A 142 7.98 -26.71 8.17
N VAL A 143 8.59 -25.52 8.09
CA VAL A 143 9.58 -25.04 9.07
C VAL A 143 8.93 -24.13 10.14
N GLU A 144 7.67 -23.90 10.05
CA GLU A 144 6.92 -23.05 11.00
C GLU A 144 6.95 -23.62 12.45
#